data_bc971396913da634dcb6841a64531bd7
#
_entry.id   bc971396913da634dcb6841a64531bd7
#
_cell.length_a   1.000
_cell.length_b   1.000
_cell.length_c   1.000
_cell.angle_alpha   90.00
_cell.angle_beta   90.00
_cell.angle_gamma   90.00
#
_symmetry.space_group_name_H-M   'P 1'
#
loop_
_entity.id
_entity.type
_entity.pdbx_description
1 polymer ?
#
loop_
_entity_poly.entity_id
_entity_poly.type
_entity_poly.pdbx_seq_one_letter_code
_entity_poly.pdbx_strand_id
1 'polypeptide(L)'
;FDMLYGHRNNFEGYASSLQEFDGRIPDIMDALGERDIIMITADHGCDPTTPGTDHTREYIPLLVYGKMVKSGVNLGVRTSFADIAATVGDLFETEPSPNGISFKKEIIYG
;
A
#
# COMPACT_ATOMS: atom_id res chain seq x y z
N PHE A 1 -6.98 -11.14 4.49
CA PHE A 1 -6.01 -11.48 5.55
C PHE A 1 -6.62 -11.32 6.94
N ASP A 2 -7.19 -10.16 7.21
CA ASP A 2 -7.62 -9.80 8.55
C ASP A 2 -8.78 -10.66 9.05
N MET A 3 -9.86 -10.77 8.26
CA MET A 3 -11.05 -11.51 8.67
C MET A 3 -10.78 -12.99 8.94
N LEU A 4 -9.96 -13.64 8.11
CA LEU A 4 -9.70 -15.08 8.23
C LEU A 4 -8.56 -15.39 9.18
N TYR A 5 -7.55 -14.54 9.28
CA TYR A 5 -6.30 -14.84 9.99
C TYR A 5 -5.97 -13.85 11.08
N GLY A 6 -6.15 -12.55 10.85
CA GLY A 6 -5.84 -11.52 11.84
C GLY A 6 -6.76 -11.61 13.07
N HIS A 7 -8.05 -11.60 12.83
CA HIS A 7 -9.06 -11.71 13.92
C HIS A 7 -9.06 -13.06 14.62
N ARG A 8 -8.45 -14.09 14.00
CA ARG A 8 -8.38 -15.43 14.55
C ARG A 8 -7.01 -15.78 15.13
N ASN A 9 -6.10 -14.80 15.14
CA ASN A 9 -4.71 -14.96 15.61
C ASN A 9 -3.99 -16.14 14.91
N ASN A 10 -4.33 -16.41 13.65
CA ASN A 10 -3.72 -17.48 12.86
C ASN A 10 -2.53 -16.92 12.07
N PHE A 11 -1.37 -16.80 12.75
CA PHE A 11 -0.19 -16.21 12.10
C PHE A 11 0.36 -17.05 10.96
N GLU A 12 0.24 -18.37 11.02
CA GLU A 12 0.69 -19.25 9.93
C GLU A 12 -0.14 -19.07 8.67
N GLY A 13 -1.47 -19.03 8.82
CA GLY A 13 -2.38 -18.73 7.70
C GLY A 13 -2.18 -17.33 7.17
N TYR A 14 -1.94 -16.36 8.05
CA TYR A 14 -1.68 -14.98 7.68
C TYR A 14 -0.41 -14.89 6.82
N ALA A 15 0.68 -15.51 7.27
CA ALA A 15 1.95 -15.52 6.55
C ALA A 15 1.82 -16.22 5.20
N SER A 16 1.12 -17.36 5.15
CA SER A 16 0.89 -18.11 3.90
C SER A 16 0.09 -17.29 2.89
N SER A 17 -0.91 -16.56 3.36
CA SER A 17 -1.71 -15.69 2.50
C SER A 17 -0.89 -14.53 1.94
N LEU A 18 0.00 -13.95 2.74
CA LEU A 18 0.91 -12.91 2.26
C LEU A 18 1.86 -13.46 1.19
N GLN A 19 2.38 -14.68 1.38
CA GLN A 19 3.23 -15.33 0.38
C GLN A 19 2.47 -15.61 -0.92
N GLU A 20 1.22 -16.05 -0.82
CA GLU A 20 0.37 -16.28 -1.99
C GLU A 20 0.11 -14.98 -2.74
N PHE A 21 -0.20 -13.89 -2.02
CA PHE A 21 -0.39 -12.59 -2.63
C PHE A 21 0.90 -12.11 -3.31
N ASP A 22 2.03 -12.24 -2.63
CA ASP A 22 3.34 -11.87 -3.19
C ASP A 22 3.62 -12.62 -4.49
N GLY A 23 3.28 -13.91 -4.55
CA GLY A 23 3.43 -14.73 -5.74
C GLY A 23 2.55 -14.28 -6.91
N ARG A 24 1.47 -13.53 -6.66
CA ARG A 24 0.59 -12.99 -7.70
C ARG A 24 1.03 -11.61 -8.21
N ILE A 25 1.93 -10.93 -7.51
CA ILE A 25 2.36 -9.58 -7.88
C ILE A 25 2.98 -9.54 -9.28
N PRO A 26 3.85 -10.49 -9.70
CA PRO A 26 4.36 -10.47 -11.07
C PRO A 26 3.27 -10.47 -12.15
N ASP A 27 2.18 -11.21 -11.94
CA ASP A 27 1.06 -11.24 -12.87
C ASP A 27 0.35 -9.88 -12.94
N ILE A 28 0.21 -9.23 -11.80
CA ILE A 28 -0.39 -7.89 -11.73
C ILE A 28 0.52 -6.89 -12.46
N MET A 29 1.82 -6.96 -12.21
CA MET A 29 2.80 -6.08 -12.84
C MET A 29 2.79 -6.25 -14.36
N ASP A 30 2.70 -7.48 -14.85
CA ASP A 30 2.64 -7.77 -16.28
C ASP A 30 1.39 -7.21 -16.96
N ALA A 31 0.30 -7.09 -16.20
CA ALA A 31 -0.97 -6.55 -16.69
C ALA A 31 -0.99 -5.02 -16.78
N LEU A 32 -0.03 -4.34 -16.14
CA LEU A 32 0.01 -2.88 -16.12
C LEU A 32 0.44 -2.31 -17.48
N GLY A 33 -0.31 -1.31 -17.95
CA GLY A 33 0.07 -0.54 -19.13
C GLY A 33 1.10 0.54 -18.80
N GLU A 34 1.49 1.30 -19.82
CA GLU A 34 2.51 2.34 -19.71
C GLU A 34 2.18 3.44 -18.72
N ARG A 35 0.89 3.71 -18.53
CA ARG A 35 0.40 4.79 -17.66
C ARG A 35 -0.26 4.30 -16.40
N ASP A 36 -0.22 3.00 -16.15
CA ASP A 36 -0.83 2.43 -14.97
C ASP A 36 0.14 2.48 -13.79
N ILE A 37 -0.41 2.76 -12.62
CA ILE A 37 0.34 2.76 -11.37
C ILE A 37 -0.41 1.86 -10.41
N ILE A 38 0.29 0.95 -9.77
CA ILE A 38 -0.25 0.15 -8.68
C ILE A 38 0.29 0.68 -7.34
N MET A 39 -0.59 0.84 -6.38
CA MET A 39 -0.23 1.13 -5.01
C MET A 39 -0.74 0.01 -4.12
N ILE A 40 0.13 -0.56 -3.33
CA ILE A 40 -0.20 -1.64 -2.40
C ILE A 40 -0.03 -1.09 -0.99
N THR A 41 -1.09 -1.15 -0.21
CA THR A 41 -1.10 -0.66 1.15
C THR A 41 -2.07 -1.49 2.00
N ALA A 42 -2.34 -1.05 3.21
CA ALA A 42 -3.31 -1.66 4.11
C ALA A 42 -4.14 -0.57 4.77
N ASP A 43 -5.31 -0.93 5.27
CA ASP A 43 -6.20 0.01 5.97
C ASP A 43 -5.82 0.19 7.44
N HIS A 44 -5.15 -0.80 8.01
CA HIS A 44 -4.67 -0.75 9.40
C HIS A 44 -3.55 -1.77 9.61
N GLY A 45 -2.87 -1.68 10.74
CA GLY A 45 -1.90 -2.68 11.16
C GLY A 45 -2.59 -3.93 11.71
N CYS A 46 -1.86 -5.03 11.69
CA CYS A 46 -2.31 -6.29 12.27
C CYS A 46 -1.12 -7.17 12.60
N ASP A 47 -1.02 -7.61 13.87
CA ASP A 47 -0.06 -8.61 14.31
C ASP A 47 -0.82 -9.81 14.87
N PRO A 48 -0.94 -10.90 14.08
CA PRO A 48 -1.72 -12.07 14.51
C PRO A 48 -1.07 -12.82 15.69
N THR A 49 0.15 -12.47 16.10
CA THR A 49 0.82 -13.05 17.27
C THR A 49 0.52 -12.29 18.56
N THR A 50 -0.05 -11.08 18.46
CA THR A 50 -0.44 -10.29 19.62
C THR A 50 -1.68 -10.89 20.29
N PRO A 51 -1.71 -11.01 21.62
CA PRO A 51 -2.90 -11.48 22.31
C PRO A 51 -4.15 -10.65 22.01
N GLY A 52 -5.30 -11.31 21.90
CA GLY A 52 -6.57 -10.68 21.54
C GLY A 52 -6.86 -10.79 20.06
N THR A 53 -8.03 -10.33 19.65
CA THR A 53 -8.51 -10.44 18.27
C THR A 53 -8.70 -9.08 17.61
N ASP A 54 -8.34 -7.99 18.29
CA ASP A 54 -8.41 -6.63 17.75
C ASP A 54 -7.22 -6.32 16.85
N HIS A 55 -7.37 -5.27 16.04
CA HIS A 55 -6.29 -4.75 15.23
C HIS A 55 -5.17 -4.19 16.09
N THR A 56 -3.96 -4.20 15.55
CA THR A 56 -2.79 -3.64 16.22
C THR A 56 -2.34 -2.35 15.53
N ARG A 57 -1.42 -1.60 16.17
CA ARG A 57 -0.96 -0.29 15.69
C ARG A 57 0.37 -0.36 14.95
N GLU A 58 0.59 -1.42 14.20
CA GLU A 58 1.79 -1.54 13.39
C GLU A 58 1.77 -0.56 12.22
N TYR A 59 2.94 -0.17 11.74
CA TYR A 59 3.03 0.55 10.48
C TYR A 59 2.50 -0.33 9.35
N ILE A 60 1.85 0.31 8.40
CA ILE A 60 1.36 -0.37 7.20
C ILE A 60 2.31 -0.11 6.03
N PRO A 61 2.35 -1.01 5.04
CA PRO A 61 3.18 -0.79 3.87
C PRO A 61 2.58 0.25 2.94
N LEU A 62 3.45 0.87 2.17
CA LEU A 62 3.05 1.65 0.99
C LEU A 62 4.07 1.36 -0.10
N LEU A 63 3.66 0.59 -1.09
CA LEU A 63 4.48 0.19 -2.22
C LEU A 63 3.86 0.75 -3.50
N VAL A 64 4.68 1.40 -4.32
CA VAL A 64 4.22 2.03 -5.56
C VAL A 64 5.06 1.51 -6.71
N TYR A 65 4.39 1.06 -7.77
CA TYR A 65 5.06 0.54 -8.95
C TYR A 65 4.32 0.96 -10.22
N GLY A 66 5.08 1.18 -11.28
CA GLY A 66 4.56 1.49 -12.60
C GLY A 66 5.71 1.87 -13.53
N LYS A 67 5.49 1.81 -14.85
CA LYS A 67 6.55 2.12 -15.82
C LYS A 67 6.99 3.58 -15.77
N MET A 68 6.10 4.48 -15.35
CA MET A 68 6.43 5.89 -15.19
C MET A 68 6.84 6.25 -13.76
N VAL A 69 6.89 5.28 -12.86
CA VAL A 69 7.27 5.48 -11.47
C VAL A 69 8.77 5.31 -11.31
N LYS A 70 9.41 6.24 -10.61
CA LYS A 70 10.85 6.17 -10.30
C LYS A 70 11.11 4.97 -9.39
N SER A 71 12.13 4.18 -9.71
CA SER A 71 12.54 3.07 -8.87
C SER A 71 13.50 3.54 -7.77
N GLY A 72 13.52 2.81 -6.67
CA GLY A 72 14.45 3.06 -5.57
C GLY A 72 14.15 4.29 -4.73
N VAL A 73 12.98 4.89 -4.85
CA VAL A 73 12.59 6.05 -4.05
C VAL A 73 12.09 5.59 -2.69
N ASN A 74 12.62 6.18 -1.64
CA ASN A 74 12.13 5.98 -0.28
C ASN A 74 11.22 7.15 0.09
N LEU A 75 9.92 6.90 0.23
CA LEU A 75 8.93 7.92 0.60
C LEU A 75 8.96 8.27 2.09
N GLY A 76 9.78 7.56 2.87
CA GLY A 76 9.83 7.75 4.32
C GLY A 76 8.57 7.26 5.01
N VAL A 77 8.40 7.64 6.26
CA VAL A 77 7.20 7.33 7.03
C VAL A 77 6.17 8.42 6.79
N ARG A 78 5.02 8.04 6.20
CA ARG A 78 3.92 8.98 5.99
C ARG A 78 3.02 8.98 7.23
N THR A 79 2.40 10.10 7.51
CA THR A 79 1.62 10.28 8.74
C THR A 79 0.11 10.11 8.55
N SER A 80 -0.35 9.94 7.32
CA SER A 80 -1.79 9.87 7.04
C SER A 80 -2.08 9.13 5.73
N PHE A 81 -3.15 8.35 5.70
CA PHE A 81 -3.75 7.81 4.49
C PHE A 81 -4.11 8.90 3.47
N ALA A 82 -4.40 10.10 3.96
CA ALA A 82 -4.77 11.22 3.11
C ALA A 82 -3.66 11.56 2.10
N ASP A 83 -2.40 11.18 2.36
CA ASP A 83 -1.31 11.37 1.41
C ASP A 83 -1.54 10.57 0.11
N ILE A 84 -2.13 9.39 0.21
CA ILE A 84 -2.48 8.58 -0.97
C ILE A 84 -3.59 9.28 -1.76
N ALA A 85 -4.64 9.74 -1.09
CA ALA A 85 -5.72 10.47 -1.74
C ALA A 85 -5.21 11.76 -2.40
N ALA A 86 -4.35 12.50 -1.71
CA ALA A 86 -3.75 13.71 -2.25
C ALA A 86 -2.91 13.40 -3.50
N THR A 87 -2.17 12.30 -3.50
CA THR A 87 -1.35 11.88 -4.64
C THR A 87 -2.22 11.45 -5.82
N VAL A 88 -3.28 10.68 -5.58
CA VAL A 88 -4.21 10.28 -6.63
C VAL A 88 -4.86 11.51 -7.27
N GLY A 89 -5.33 12.44 -6.46
CA GLY A 89 -5.89 13.70 -6.96
C GLY A 89 -4.89 14.49 -7.79
N ASP A 90 -3.65 14.56 -7.35
CA ASP A 90 -2.57 15.24 -8.06
C ASP A 90 -2.24 14.56 -9.40
N LEU A 91 -2.23 13.23 -9.44
CA LEU A 91 -2.01 12.46 -10.66
C LEU A 91 -3.11 12.69 -11.70
N PHE A 92 -4.35 12.84 -11.27
CA PHE A 92 -5.50 13.10 -12.15
C PHE A 92 -5.81 14.59 -12.32
N GLU A 93 -4.97 15.46 -11.79
CA GLU A 93 -5.11 16.91 -11.92
C GLU A 93 -6.47 17.44 -11.41
N THR A 94 -6.98 16.83 -10.35
CA THR A 94 -8.20 17.29 -9.69
C THR A 94 -7.89 18.39 -8.69
N GLU A 95 -8.93 18.96 -8.07
CA GLU A 95 -8.73 19.94 -7.02
C GLU A 95 -7.90 19.36 -5.88
N PRO A 96 -7.00 20.15 -5.27
CA PRO A 96 -6.19 19.66 -4.16
C PRO A 96 -7.04 19.15 -3.01
N SER A 97 -6.63 18.00 -2.46
CA SER A 97 -7.25 17.46 -1.25
C SER A 97 -6.97 18.41 -0.09
N PRO A 98 -7.97 18.69 0.78
CA PRO A 98 -7.75 19.55 1.95
C PRO A 98 -6.85 18.89 3.00
N ASN A 99 -6.67 17.57 2.91
CA ASN A 99 -5.83 16.80 3.82
C ASN A 99 -4.80 16.01 3.05
N GLY A 100 -3.70 15.70 3.71
CA GLY A 100 -2.64 14.91 3.14
C GLY A 100 -1.67 15.71 2.28
N ILE A 101 -0.55 15.10 1.99
CA ILE A 101 0.54 15.67 1.19
C ILE A 101 0.82 14.72 0.04
N SER A 102 0.68 15.22 -1.20
CA SER A 102 0.98 14.43 -2.39
C SER A 102 2.47 14.10 -2.47
N PHE A 103 2.78 12.87 -2.86
CA PHE A 103 4.15 12.45 -3.17
C PHE A 103 4.36 12.22 -4.67
N LYS A 104 3.49 12.77 -5.52
CA LYS A 104 3.63 12.65 -6.98
C LYS A 104 5.01 13.08 -7.48
N LYS A 105 5.52 14.19 -6.97
CA LYS A 105 6.82 14.72 -7.41
C LYS A 105 7.98 13.78 -7.12
N GLU A 106 7.86 12.98 -6.09
CA GLU A 106 8.90 12.05 -5.65
C GLU A 106 8.91 10.77 -6.48
N ILE A 107 7.77 10.39 -7.06
CA ILE A 107 7.61 9.10 -7.75
C ILE A 107 7.53 9.21 -9.27
N ILE A 108 7.19 10.35 -9.84
CA ILE A 108 6.99 10.50 -11.29
C ILE A 108 8.17 11.25 -11.90
N TYR A 109 8.64 10.75 -13.07
CA TYR A 109 9.66 11.44 -13.87
C TYR A 109 9.06 12.70 -14.50
N GLY A 110 9.84 13.72 -14.58
CA GLY A 110 9.46 14.99 -15.16
C GLY A 110 9.06 16.01 -14.13
#